data_5fe7e1d966898493fa0d2e0f120a3ca0
#
_entry.id   5fe7e1d966898493fa0d2e0f120a3ca0
#
_cell.length_a   1.000
_cell.length_b   1.000
_cell.length_c   1.000
_cell.angle_alpha   90.00
_cell.angle_beta   90.00
_cell.angle_gamma   90.00
#
_symmetry.space_group_name_H-M   'P 1'
#
loop_
_entity.id
_entity.type
_entity.pdbx_description
1 polymer ?
#
loop_
_entity_poly.entity_id
_entity_poly.type
_entity_poly.pdbx_seq_one_letter_code
_entity_poly.pdbx_strand_id
1 'polypeptide(L)'
;MRRLLLLCGMAALFAACHDAVNEPPSHGPRGATLAAAPAGVTLDQQTAVLNDGEPWPGGGTHVGKDFPTNPHLGDAIVATFLWRGASNTITTVADHFCDANNTPVGNTYRLVDYVTAGGYSMATYVATNVQGFPDGAANSSQQLCVHALFSDAITEGGVILSAYQGVDPSVAALGAYRSAAGTDSTTVVAHPGPIDVNAGALVYGVSMVDGQINKDPPPQFNNISDGSDSAIRADAEYEVAASAGAVDPQWTWYFQSPHSWLATALTLNPANPVLHLVFTVQPKTTLPMMTITPPVQVSVTDAAGNVATGFSGTVTIAIGHNGGMLMPGALAGTKTVTAVNGVATFGNLNIDQLGNGYTLVVTAGGVTGAESASFNIGAF
;
A
#
# COMPACT_ATOMS: atom_id res chain seq x y z
N MET A 1 -29.10 -23.40 78.23
CA MET A 1 -28.13 -24.49 78.01
C MET A 1 -27.50 -24.30 76.67
N ARG A 2 -26.38 -23.73 76.67
CA ARG A 2 -25.04 -24.18 76.20
C ARG A 2 -25.05 -25.13 75.03
N ARG A 3 -24.53 -24.67 73.92
CA ARG A 3 -23.38 -25.24 73.09
C ARG A 3 -23.32 -24.37 71.83
N LEU A 4 -22.35 -23.60 71.72
CA LEU A 4 -20.92 -23.71 71.37
C LEU A 4 -20.67 -23.91 69.85
N LEU A 5 -20.16 -22.86 69.28
CA LEU A 5 -19.35 -22.67 68.13
C LEU A 5 -18.85 -23.92 67.36
N LEU A 6 -18.89 -23.75 66.01
CA LEU A 6 -17.64 -23.95 65.22
C LEU A 6 -17.73 -23.07 63.97
N LEU A 7 -16.79 -22.13 63.83
CA LEU A 7 -16.45 -21.42 62.62
C LEU A 7 -15.85 -22.42 61.62
N CYS A 8 -16.35 -22.44 60.41
CA CYS A 8 -15.55 -22.86 59.28
C CYS A 8 -15.76 -21.85 58.15
N GLY A 9 -14.72 -21.09 57.88
CA GLY A 9 -14.69 -20.14 56.81
C GLY A 9 -14.70 -20.80 55.45
N MET A 10 -15.65 -20.44 54.63
CA MET A 10 -15.61 -20.72 53.20
C MET A 10 -15.39 -19.36 52.51
N ALA A 11 -14.16 -19.21 52.03
CA ALA A 11 -13.84 -18.16 51.09
C ALA A 11 -14.61 -18.42 49.80
N ALA A 12 -15.61 -17.60 49.51
CA ALA A 12 -16.25 -17.54 48.19
C ALA A 12 -15.27 -16.96 47.19
N LEU A 13 -14.67 -17.82 46.35
CA LEU A 13 -14.04 -17.33 45.11
C LEU A 13 -15.13 -16.81 44.20
N PHE A 14 -15.21 -15.51 44.05
CA PHE A 14 -15.86 -14.89 42.91
C PHE A 14 -14.97 -15.18 41.68
N ALA A 15 -15.32 -16.18 40.89
CA ALA A 15 -14.87 -16.31 39.55
C ALA A 15 -15.55 -15.22 38.73
N ALA A 16 -14.83 -14.12 38.48
CA ALA A 16 -15.20 -13.17 37.46
C ALA A 16 -15.06 -13.90 36.11
N CYS A 17 -16.20 -14.18 35.46
CA CYS A 17 -16.19 -14.47 34.04
C CYS A 17 -15.68 -13.23 33.32
N HIS A 18 -14.42 -13.23 32.94
CA HIS A 18 -13.92 -12.36 31.88
C HIS A 18 -14.40 -12.99 30.58
N ASP A 19 -15.31 -12.30 29.92
CA ASP A 19 -15.57 -12.54 28.52
C ASP A 19 -14.23 -12.33 27.79
N ALA A 20 -13.67 -13.42 27.30
CA ALA A 20 -12.52 -13.35 26.41
C ALA A 20 -13.00 -12.67 25.13
N VAL A 21 -12.64 -11.41 24.98
CA VAL A 21 -12.65 -10.75 23.67
C VAL A 21 -11.80 -11.65 22.78
N ASN A 22 -12.39 -12.20 21.73
CA ASN A 22 -11.71 -12.95 20.71
C ASN A 22 -10.74 -12.00 20.00
N GLU A 23 -9.51 -11.89 20.47
CA GLU A 23 -8.42 -11.37 19.67
C GLU A 23 -8.21 -12.31 18.48
N PRO A 24 -8.15 -11.80 17.25
CA PRO A 24 -7.81 -12.64 16.12
C PRO A 24 -6.44 -13.26 16.35
N PRO A 25 -6.21 -14.54 15.97
CA PRO A 25 -4.96 -15.21 16.23
C PRO A 25 -3.82 -14.43 15.58
N SER A 26 -2.90 -13.93 16.39
CA SER A 26 -1.64 -13.37 15.93
C SER A 26 -0.88 -14.46 15.17
N HIS A 27 -0.85 -14.37 13.86
CA HIS A 27 0.00 -15.23 13.05
C HIS A 27 1.44 -14.80 13.30
N GLY A 28 2.12 -15.50 14.22
CA GLY A 28 3.55 -15.36 14.40
C GLY A 28 4.28 -15.67 13.09
N PRO A 29 5.43 -15.06 12.84
CA PRO A 29 6.16 -15.24 11.60
C PRO A 29 6.59 -16.70 11.47
N ARG A 30 6.02 -17.42 10.51
CA ARG A 30 6.62 -18.67 10.04
C ARG A 30 7.92 -18.29 9.36
N GLY A 31 9.04 -18.74 9.93
CA GLY A 31 10.35 -18.54 9.36
C GLY A 31 10.48 -19.19 7.99
N ALA A 32 10.22 -18.40 6.97
CA ALA A 32 10.82 -18.53 5.67
C ALA A 32 11.53 -17.18 5.45
N THR A 33 12.85 -17.21 5.26
CA THR A 33 13.62 -16.10 4.76
C THR A 33 13.17 -15.83 3.32
N LEU A 34 12.01 -15.22 3.17
CA LEU A 34 11.63 -14.58 1.93
C LEU A 34 12.55 -13.35 1.78
N ALA A 35 13.17 -13.23 0.62
CA ALA A 35 13.73 -11.96 0.20
C ALA A 35 12.70 -10.88 0.55
N ALA A 36 13.15 -9.82 1.24
CA ALA A 36 12.23 -8.75 1.60
C ALA A 36 11.54 -8.32 0.31
N ALA A 37 10.23 -8.52 0.28
CA ALA A 37 9.41 -7.97 -0.79
C ALA A 37 9.73 -6.47 -0.88
N PRO A 38 9.73 -5.85 -2.07
CA PRO A 38 9.78 -4.40 -2.17
C PRO A 38 8.75 -3.85 -1.19
N ALA A 39 9.08 -2.75 -0.50
CA ALA A 39 8.16 -2.11 0.42
C ALA A 39 6.84 -1.94 -0.31
N GLY A 40 5.88 -2.81 -0.01
CA GLY A 40 4.62 -2.88 -0.73
C GLY A 40 3.73 -1.71 -0.35
N VAL A 41 2.61 -1.60 -1.02
CA VAL A 41 1.57 -0.64 -0.65
C VAL A 41 1.07 -0.98 0.76
N THR A 42 0.89 0.03 1.60
CA THR A 42 0.35 -0.13 2.96
C THR A 42 -0.87 0.76 3.16
N LEU A 43 -1.86 0.27 3.90
CA LEU A 43 -2.99 1.10 4.31
C LEU A 43 -2.48 2.18 5.27
N ASP A 44 -2.79 3.44 4.98
CA ASP A 44 -2.54 4.59 5.85
C ASP A 44 -3.73 4.81 6.78
N GLN A 45 -4.92 4.99 6.20
CA GLN A 45 -6.15 5.20 6.96
C GLN A 45 -7.39 4.89 6.14
N GLN A 46 -8.51 4.82 6.83
CA GLN A 46 -9.81 4.49 6.25
C GLN A 46 -10.95 5.15 7.00
N THR A 47 -12.06 5.38 6.31
CA THR A 47 -13.32 5.84 6.89
C THR A 47 -14.47 5.46 5.98
N ALA A 48 -15.68 5.39 6.53
CA ALA A 48 -16.87 5.13 5.73
C ALA A 48 -18.10 5.76 6.38
N VAL A 49 -19.11 5.98 5.58
CA VAL A 49 -20.46 6.31 6.01
C VAL A 49 -21.45 5.73 5.03
N LEU A 50 -22.47 5.03 5.55
CA LEU A 50 -23.72 4.74 4.86
C LEU A 50 -24.82 5.51 5.59
N ASN A 51 -25.67 6.21 4.83
CA ASN A 51 -26.71 7.07 5.40
C ASN A 51 -28.07 6.39 5.29
N ASP A 52 -28.76 6.27 6.42
CA ASP A 52 -30.01 5.54 6.56
C ASP A 52 -31.24 6.44 6.25
N GLY A 53 -31.34 6.87 4.98
CA GLY A 53 -32.50 7.64 4.52
C GLY A 53 -32.52 9.10 4.96
N GLU A 54 -31.52 9.57 5.71
CA GLU A 54 -31.44 10.96 6.10
C GLU A 54 -30.86 11.81 4.93
N PRO A 55 -31.39 13.01 4.69
CA PRO A 55 -30.87 13.85 3.63
C PRO A 55 -29.43 14.27 3.94
N TRP A 56 -28.55 14.05 2.97
CA TRP A 56 -27.18 14.51 3.05
C TRP A 56 -27.11 16.03 3.19
N PRO A 57 -26.13 16.59 3.90
CA PRO A 57 -25.87 18.01 3.90
C PRO A 57 -25.76 18.53 2.45
N GLY A 58 -26.55 19.55 2.09
CA GLY A 58 -26.61 20.06 0.72
C GLY A 58 -27.79 19.56 -0.14
N GLY A 59 -28.78 18.91 0.46
CA GLY A 59 -30.03 18.57 -0.22
C GLY A 59 -30.04 17.22 -0.95
N GLY A 60 -29.20 16.27 -0.55
CA GLY A 60 -29.18 14.92 -1.11
C GLY A 60 -28.42 14.74 -2.42
N THR A 61 -27.86 15.81 -2.98
CA THR A 61 -26.99 15.74 -4.17
C THR A 61 -25.51 15.62 -3.83
N HIS A 62 -25.13 15.74 -2.55
CA HIS A 62 -23.77 15.56 -2.08
C HIS A 62 -23.65 14.34 -1.19
N VAL A 63 -22.67 13.50 -1.44
CA VAL A 63 -22.29 12.39 -0.59
C VAL A 63 -20.81 12.51 -0.32
N GLY A 64 -20.41 12.55 0.93
CA GLY A 64 -19.00 12.71 1.27
C GLY A 64 -18.70 12.30 2.71
N LYS A 65 -17.39 12.17 2.98
CA LYS A 65 -16.87 11.82 4.30
C LYS A 65 -15.51 12.47 4.51
N ASP A 66 -15.24 12.84 5.75
CA ASP A 66 -13.92 13.27 6.21
C ASP A 66 -13.05 12.08 6.61
N PHE A 67 -11.75 12.20 6.38
CA PHE A 67 -10.78 11.29 6.95
C PHE A 67 -10.56 11.58 8.44
N PRO A 68 -10.35 10.56 9.29
CA PRO A 68 -10.07 10.75 10.73
C PRO A 68 -8.72 11.45 10.97
N THR A 69 -7.74 11.18 10.12
CA THR A 69 -6.45 11.88 9.98
C THR A 69 -6.24 12.15 8.51
N ASN A 70 -5.31 13.03 8.16
CA ASN A 70 -5.11 13.35 6.74
C ASN A 70 -4.17 12.35 6.06
N PRO A 71 -4.45 12.00 4.78
CA PRO A 71 -3.50 11.26 3.96
C PRO A 71 -2.15 11.97 3.84
N HIS A 72 -1.08 11.22 3.69
CA HIS A 72 0.27 11.76 3.56
C HIS A 72 0.58 12.17 2.11
N LEU A 73 1.60 13.02 1.96
CA LEU A 73 2.09 13.41 0.63
C LEU A 73 2.48 12.18 -0.19
N GLY A 74 1.91 12.07 -1.37
CA GLY A 74 2.21 10.98 -2.31
C GLY A 74 1.33 9.74 -2.15
N ASP A 75 0.42 9.73 -1.17
CA ASP A 75 -0.55 8.64 -1.01
C ASP A 75 -1.46 8.50 -2.24
N ALA A 76 -2.13 7.37 -2.29
CA ALA A 76 -3.29 7.17 -3.15
C ALA A 76 -4.56 7.10 -2.31
N ILE A 77 -5.64 7.73 -2.79
CA ILE A 77 -6.97 7.61 -2.18
C ILE A 77 -7.86 6.79 -3.10
N VAL A 78 -8.52 5.77 -2.53
CA VAL A 78 -9.62 5.05 -3.16
C VAL A 78 -10.92 5.54 -2.53
N ALA A 79 -11.84 6.00 -3.36
CA ALA A 79 -13.16 6.47 -2.95
C ALA A 79 -14.24 5.68 -3.69
N THR A 80 -14.98 4.84 -2.96
CA THR A 80 -16.10 4.07 -3.52
C THR A 80 -17.41 4.64 -3.02
N PHE A 81 -18.20 5.17 -3.94
CA PHE A 81 -19.54 5.66 -3.71
C PHE A 81 -20.56 4.59 -4.05
N LEU A 82 -21.55 4.43 -3.19
CA LEU A 82 -22.62 3.43 -3.31
C LEU A 82 -23.95 4.14 -3.13
N TRP A 83 -24.95 3.85 -3.98
CA TRP A 83 -26.24 4.48 -3.84
C TRP A 83 -27.37 3.65 -4.45
N ARG A 84 -28.58 3.93 -3.98
CA ARG A 84 -29.81 3.48 -4.62
C ARG A 84 -30.19 4.44 -5.72
N GLY A 85 -30.30 3.94 -6.94
CA GLY A 85 -30.62 4.70 -8.15
C GLY A 85 -29.76 4.23 -9.32
N ALA A 86 -30.38 3.88 -10.43
CA ALA A 86 -29.68 3.49 -11.66
C ALA A 86 -29.56 4.66 -12.64
N SER A 87 -30.33 5.70 -12.48
CA SER A 87 -30.36 6.89 -13.36
C SER A 87 -29.54 8.07 -12.82
N ASN A 88 -29.30 8.11 -11.51
CA ASN A 88 -28.46 9.14 -10.90
C ASN A 88 -27.01 8.86 -11.25
N THR A 89 -26.29 9.89 -11.65
CA THR A 89 -24.86 9.78 -12.00
C THR A 89 -24.03 10.76 -11.17
N ILE A 90 -22.81 10.37 -10.85
CA ILE A 90 -21.84 11.28 -10.26
C ILE A 90 -21.34 12.23 -11.35
N THR A 91 -21.52 13.52 -11.11
CA THR A 91 -21.05 14.59 -12.03
C THR A 91 -19.63 15.05 -11.71
N THR A 92 -19.24 15.00 -10.44
CA THR A 92 -17.91 15.40 -9.97
C THR A 92 -17.56 14.66 -8.71
N VAL A 93 -16.30 14.24 -8.58
CA VAL A 93 -15.67 13.86 -7.31
C VAL A 93 -14.56 14.87 -7.04
N ALA A 94 -14.56 15.44 -5.84
CA ALA A 94 -13.61 16.46 -5.44
C ALA A 94 -13.29 16.35 -3.95
N ASP A 95 -12.28 17.07 -3.53
CA ASP A 95 -11.91 17.20 -2.13
C ASP A 95 -11.75 18.66 -1.70
N HIS A 96 -11.90 18.87 -0.43
CA HIS A 96 -11.71 20.17 0.22
C HIS A 96 -11.36 19.94 1.70
N PHE A 97 -10.85 20.96 2.36
CA PHE A 97 -10.85 20.96 3.81
C PHE A 97 -12.28 21.09 4.35
N CYS A 98 -12.59 20.35 5.41
CA CYS A 98 -13.89 20.43 6.08
C CYS A 98 -14.00 21.73 6.90
N ASP A 99 -13.58 22.85 6.34
CA ASP A 99 -13.68 24.18 6.95
C ASP A 99 -14.98 24.89 6.54
N ALA A 100 -15.25 26.02 7.16
CA ALA A 100 -16.48 26.80 6.88
C ALA A 100 -16.59 27.27 5.42
N ASN A 101 -15.49 27.29 4.66
CA ASN A 101 -15.41 27.76 3.29
C ASN A 101 -15.34 26.62 2.28
N ASN A 102 -15.24 25.35 2.74
CA ASN A 102 -14.96 24.19 1.89
C ASN A 102 -13.77 24.45 0.96
N THR A 103 -12.63 24.86 1.55
CA THR A 103 -11.44 25.28 0.79
C THR A 103 -10.94 24.12 -0.07
N PRO A 104 -10.98 24.23 -1.43
CA PRO A 104 -10.59 23.14 -2.31
C PRO A 104 -9.11 22.78 -2.13
N VAL A 105 -8.80 21.49 -2.17
CA VAL A 105 -7.42 20.99 -2.14
C VAL A 105 -6.91 20.73 -3.55
N GLY A 106 -7.71 20.08 -4.39
CA GLY A 106 -7.42 19.92 -5.81
C GLY A 106 -6.73 18.62 -6.21
N ASN A 107 -6.86 17.56 -5.43
CA ASN A 107 -6.51 16.23 -5.91
C ASN A 107 -7.45 15.82 -7.06
N THR A 108 -6.93 15.05 -8.00
CA THR A 108 -7.69 14.61 -9.16
C THR A 108 -8.18 13.19 -8.97
N TYR A 109 -9.49 13.03 -8.90
CA TYR A 109 -10.16 11.73 -8.79
C TYR A 109 -10.53 11.21 -10.17
N ARG A 110 -9.98 10.05 -10.53
CA ARG A 110 -10.26 9.36 -11.79
C ARG A 110 -11.24 8.24 -11.55
N LEU A 111 -12.33 8.21 -12.31
CA LEU A 111 -13.24 7.06 -12.34
C LEU A 111 -12.48 5.83 -12.85
N VAL A 112 -12.44 4.79 -12.04
CA VAL A 112 -11.88 3.49 -12.39
C VAL A 112 -12.96 2.57 -12.88
N ASP A 113 -14.08 2.49 -12.12
CA ASP A 113 -15.14 1.54 -12.42
C ASP A 113 -16.52 2.07 -11.99
N TYR A 114 -17.52 1.69 -12.74
CA TYR A 114 -18.92 1.98 -12.47
C TYR A 114 -19.77 0.75 -12.79
N VAL A 115 -20.48 0.26 -11.78
CA VAL A 115 -21.32 -0.93 -11.92
C VAL A 115 -22.73 -0.64 -11.37
N THR A 116 -23.76 -1.17 -12.05
CA THR A 116 -25.16 -0.99 -11.67
C THR A 116 -25.96 -2.26 -11.92
N ALA A 117 -26.83 -2.61 -11.00
CA ALA A 117 -27.82 -3.67 -11.13
C ALA A 117 -28.96 -3.49 -10.12
N GLY A 118 -30.17 -3.96 -10.47
CA GLY A 118 -31.31 -3.99 -9.56
C GLY A 118 -31.77 -2.64 -8.99
N GLY A 119 -31.38 -1.53 -9.62
CA GLY A 119 -31.69 -0.19 -9.11
C GLY A 119 -30.65 0.36 -8.15
N TYR A 120 -29.51 -0.28 -8.00
CA TYR A 120 -28.37 0.15 -7.21
C TYR A 120 -27.15 0.41 -8.07
N SER A 121 -26.30 1.31 -7.64
CA SER A 121 -25.10 1.71 -8.35
C SER A 121 -23.91 1.84 -7.40
N MET A 122 -22.72 1.55 -7.91
CA MET A 122 -21.46 1.69 -7.23
C MET A 122 -20.42 2.25 -8.20
N ALA A 123 -19.67 3.26 -7.77
CA ALA A 123 -18.60 3.88 -8.56
C ALA A 123 -17.33 4.03 -7.71
N THR A 124 -16.22 3.54 -8.23
CA THR A 124 -14.92 3.62 -7.57
C THR A 124 -14.00 4.59 -8.30
N TYR A 125 -13.49 5.55 -7.55
CA TYR A 125 -12.55 6.57 -8.00
C TYR A 125 -11.21 6.41 -7.30
N VAL A 126 -10.13 6.79 -7.99
CA VAL A 126 -8.78 6.80 -7.44
C VAL A 126 -8.13 8.15 -7.70
N ALA A 127 -7.54 8.73 -6.66
CA ALA A 127 -6.56 9.81 -6.76
C ALA A 127 -5.20 9.27 -6.35
N THR A 128 -4.15 9.56 -7.12
CA THR A 128 -2.77 9.15 -6.84
C THR A 128 -1.89 10.36 -6.65
N ASN A 129 -0.78 10.20 -5.92
CA ASN A 129 0.16 11.28 -5.65
C ASN A 129 -0.55 12.49 -5.03
N VAL A 130 -1.36 12.23 -3.99
CA VAL A 130 -2.12 13.28 -3.31
C VAL A 130 -1.20 14.30 -2.65
N GLN A 131 -1.72 15.51 -2.47
CA GLN A 131 -0.99 16.59 -1.81
C GLN A 131 -0.82 16.28 -0.33
N GLY A 132 0.27 16.78 0.26
CA GLY A 132 0.49 16.69 1.70
C GLY A 132 -0.45 17.61 2.47
N PHE A 133 -0.91 17.13 3.61
CA PHE A 133 -1.79 17.83 4.52
C PHE A 133 -1.18 17.92 5.91
N PRO A 134 -1.58 18.88 6.76
CA PRO A 134 -1.16 18.86 8.14
C PRO A 134 -1.65 17.58 8.82
N ASP A 135 -0.72 16.81 9.40
CA ASP A 135 -1.06 15.63 10.16
C ASP A 135 -1.82 15.99 11.44
N GLY A 136 -2.70 15.06 11.87
CA GLY A 136 -3.28 15.07 13.19
C GLY A 136 -4.03 16.35 13.52
N ALA A 137 -4.73 16.92 12.56
CA ALA A 137 -5.54 18.09 12.81
C ALA A 137 -6.46 17.87 14.00
N ALA A 138 -6.19 18.56 15.08
CA ALA A 138 -6.98 18.49 16.30
C ALA A 138 -8.40 19.09 16.14
N ASN A 139 -8.72 19.60 14.95
CA ASN A 139 -10.01 20.21 14.65
C ASN A 139 -10.46 19.83 13.24
N SER A 140 -11.76 19.66 13.08
CA SER A 140 -12.41 19.26 11.82
C SER A 140 -12.15 20.21 10.64
N SER A 141 -11.75 21.45 10.89
CA SER A 141 -11.51 22.45 9.82
C SER A 141 -10.25 22.19 9.01
N GLN A 142 -9.41 21.25 9.37
CA GLN A 142 -8.20 20.87 8.64
C GLN A 142 -8.24 19.42 8.13
N GLN A 143 -9.33 18.70 8.38
CA GLN A 143 -9.52 17.36 7.85
C GLN A 143 -9.84 17.42 6.36
N LEU A 144 -9.37 16.44 5.61
CA LEU A 144 -9.71 16.27 4.20
C LEU A 144 -11.09 15.63 4.09
N CYS A 145 -12.01 16.33 3.45
CA CYS A 145 -13.31 15.81 3.03
C CYS A 145 -13.25 15.43 1.56
N VAL A 146 -13.65 14.20 1.24
CA VAL A 146 -13.84 13.73 -0.14
C VAL A 146 -15.33 13.58 -0.38
N HIS A 147 -15.83 14.14 -1.49
CA HIS A 147 -17.25 14.12 -1.80
C HIS A 147 -17.54 13.92 -3.28
N ALA A 148 -18.69 13.36 -3.56
CA ALA A 148 -19.30 13.30 -4.89
C ALA A 148 -20.50 14.21 -4.98
N LEU A 149 -20.64 14.87 -6.15
CA LEU A 149 -21.84 15.59 -6.52
C LEU A 149 -22.64 14.75 -7.52
N PHE A 150 -23.91 14.51 -7.24
CA PHE A 150 -24.82 13.73 -8.07
C PHE A 150 -25.67 14.62 -8.97
N SER A 151 -26.09 14.06 -10.12
CA SER A 151 -27.04 14.74 -11.04
C SER A 151 -28.39 15.02 -10.40
N ASP A 152 -28.83 14.12 -9.54
CA ASP A 152 -30.10 14.19 -8.81
C ASP A 152 -29.89 13.72 -7.37
N ALA A 153 -30.79 14.13 -6.47
CA ALA A 153 -30.74 13.73 -5.07
C ALA A 153 -30.85 12.21 -4.90
N ILE A 154 -30.04 11.65 -4.03
CA ILE A 154 -30.11 10.28 -3.58
C ILE A 154 -30.62 10.24 -2.13
N THR A 155 -31.37 9.21 -1.77
CA THR A 155 -31.94 9.04 -0.42
C THR A 155 -31.21 8.00 0.40
N GLU A 156 -30.58 7.05 -0.25
CA GLU A 156 -29.86 5.94 0.36
C GLU A 156 -28.53 5.77 -0.35
N GLY A 157 -27.47 5.63 0.42
CA GLY A 157 -26.13 5.47 -0.12
C GLY A 157 -25.03 5.87 0.85
N GLY A 158 -23.84 5.94 0.33
CA GLY A 158 -22.69 6.29 1.14
C GLY A 158 -21.39 6.33 0.38
N VAL A 159 -20.32 6.42 1.14
CA VAL A 159 -18.94 6.38 0.62
C VAL A 159 -18.04 5.61 1.57
N ILE A 160 -17.14 4.85 0.99
CA ILE A 160 -16.00 4.21 1.65
C ILE A 160 -14.74 4.86 1.10
N LEU A 161 -13.91 5.36 2.00
CA LEU A 161 -12.63 6.01 1.69
C LEU A 161 -11.50 5.22 2.32
N SER A 162 -10.42 5.03 1.57
CA SER A 162 -9.17 4.50 2.08
C SER A 162 -7.98 5.19 1.44
N ALA A 163 -6.92 5.40 2.21
CA ALA A 163 -5.68 6.02 1.75
C ALA A 163 -4.53 5.02 1.91
N TYR A 164 -3.59 5.03 0.97
CA TYR A 164 -2.53 4.05 0.87
C TYR A 164 -1.19 4.70 0.57
N GLN A 165 -0.18 4.36 1.37
CA GLN A 165 1.23 4.74 1.19
C GLN A 165 1.94 3.78 0.24
N GLY A 166 3.01 4.25 -0.39
CA GLY A 166 3.87 3.43 -1.22
C GLY A 166 3.30 3.06 -2.59
N VAL A 167 2.23 3.70 -3.03
CA VAL A 167 1.65 3.56 -4.38
C VAL A 167 2.50 4.34 -5.38
N ASP A 168 2.64 3.81 -6.60
CA ASP A 168 3.31 4.52 -7.71
C ASP A 168 2.65 5.89 -7.94
N PRO A 169 3.39 7.01 -7.88
CA PRO A 169 2.80 8.33 -8.05
C PRO A 169 2.41 8.66 -9.50
N SER A 170 2.74 7.82 -10.45
CA SER A 170 2.49 8.02 -11.88
C SER A 170 1.15 7.41 -12.33
N VAL A 171 0.86 7.53 -13.61
CA VAL A 171 -0.29 6.88 -14.23
C VAL A 171 -0.23 5.35 -14.18
N ALA A 172 0.93 4.77 -13.90
CA ALA A 172 1.11 3.33 -13.72
C ALA A 172 0.65 2.81 -12.33
N ALA A 173 0.23 3.71 -11.43
CA ALA A 173 -0.35 3.35 -10.14
C ALA A 173 -1.53 2.38 -10.27
N LEU A 174 -2.46 2.69 -11.17
CA LEU A 174 -3.63 1.85 -11.40
C LEU A 174 -3.25 0.68 -12.31
N GLY A 175 -3.39 -0.54 -11.79
CA GLY A 175 -3.22 -1.78 -12.53
C GLY A 175 -4.54 -2.30 -13.10
N ALA A 176 -4.77 -3.61 -12.96
CA ALA A 176 -6.02 -4.24 -13.41
C ALA A 176 -7.22 -3.80 -12.56
N TYR A 177 -8.40 -3.79 -13.16
CA TYR A 177 -9.67 -3.65 -12.44
C TYR A 177 -10.75 -4.48 -13.11
N ARG A 178 -11.76 -4.87 -12.36
CA ARG A 178 -12.88 -5.67 -12.83
C ARG A 178 -14.09 -5.50 -11.94
N SER A 179 -15.28 -5.61 -12.55
CA SER A 179 -16.54 -5.62 -11.80
C SER A 179 -17.49 -6.70 -12.31
N ALA A 180 -18.43 -7.05 -11.46
CA ALA A 180 -19.57 -7.89 -11.77
C ALA A 180 -20.78 -7.51 -10.93
N ALA A 181 -21.95 -7.96 -11.36
CA ALA A 181 -23.21 -7.75 -10.69
C ALA A 181 -24.16 -8.90 -10.96
N GLY A 182 -25.13 -9.12 -10.08
CA GLY A 182 -26.14 -10.15 -10.25
C GLY A 182 -27.37 -9.93 -9.39
N THR A 183 -28.37 -10.80 -9.57
CA THR A 183 -29.55 -10.88 -8.72
C THR A 183 -29.81 -12.33 -8.40
N ASP A 184 -29.82 -12.68 -7.13
CA ASP A 184 -29.92 -14.04 -6.63
C ASP A 184 -30.91 -14.14 -5.47
N SER A 185 -31.50 -15.33 -5.29
CA SER A 185 -32.47 -15.63 -4.23
C SER A 185 -31.98 -16.68 -3.23
N THR A 186 -30.72 -17.06 -3.34
CA THR A 186 -30.06 -18.04 -2.46
C THR A 186 -28.69 -17.52 -2.07
N THR A 187 -27.95 -18.27 -1.27
CA THR A 187 -26.55 -17.95 -0.99
C THR A 187 -25.78 -17.77 -2.28
N VAL A 188 -25.08 -16.67 -2.40
CA VAL A 188 -24.27 -16.34 -3.59
C VAL A 188 -22.85 -16.00 -3.19
N VAL A 189 -21.92 -16.32 -4.06
CA VAL A 189 -20.55 -15.78 -4.01
C VAL A 189 -20.51 -14.59 -4.97
N ALA A 190 -20.56 -13.38 -4.42
CA ALA A 190 -20.37 -12.16 -5.18
C ALA A 190 -18.87 -11.94 -5.41
N HIS A 191 -18.44 -11.84 -6.65
CA HIS A 191 -17.05 -11.58 -6.99
C HIS A 191 -16.92 -10.87 -8.34
N PRO A 192 -15.96 -9.97 -8.50
CA PRO A 192 -15.73 -9.30 -9.77
C PRO A 192 -15.05 -10.23 -10.80
N GLY A 193 -14.50 -11.35 -10.36
CA GLY A 193 -13.65 -12.26 -11.10
C GLY A 193 -12.16 -11.99 -10.87
N PRO A 194 -11.29 -12.92 -11.28
CA PRO A 194 -9.85 -12.81 -11.03
C PRO A 194 -9.25 -11.62 -11.76
N ILE A 195 -8.33 -10.90 -11.08
CA ILE A 195 -7.54 -9.80 -11.61
C ILE A 195 -6.06 -10.10 -11.47
N ASP A 196 -5.27 -9.71 -12.47
CA ASP A 196 -3.82 -9.85 -12.43
C ASP A 196 -3.20 -8.84 -11.48
N VAL A 197 -2.22 -9.29 -10.69
CA VAL A 197 -1.55 -8.49 -9.67
C VAL A 197 -0.04 -8.65 -9.76
N ASN A 198 0.69 -7.57 -9.55
CA ASN A 198 2.14 -7.57 -9.38
C ASN A 198 2.51 -7.86 -7.92
N ALA A 199 3.72 -8.38 -7.68
CA ALA A 199 4.24 -8.52 -6.32
C ALA A 199 4.32 -7.15 -5.63
N GLY A 200 3.87 -7.07 -4.38
CA GLY A 200 3.81 -5.84 -3.59
C GLY A 200 2.64 -4.91 -3.95
N ALA A 201 1.86 -5.22 -4.98
CA ALA A 201 0.67 -4.43 -5.30
C ALA A 201 -0.47 -4.70 -4.32
N LEU A 202 -1.26 -3.68 -4.08
CA LEU A 202 -2.49 -3.78 -3.32
C LEU A 202 -3.62 -4.24 -4.23
N VAL A 203 -4.44 -5.16 -3.74
CA VAL A 203 -5.76 -5.47 -4.28
C VAL A 203 -6.79 -4.85 -3.35
N TYR A 204 -7.57 -3.93 -3.86
CA TYR A 204 -8.76 -3.39 -3.21
C TYR A 204 -9.98 -4.11 -3.78
N GLY A 205 -10.85 -4.58 -2.91
CA GLY A 205 -12.11 -5.20 -3.28
C GLY A 205 -13.27 -4.58 -2.52
N VAL A 206 -14.41 -4.47 -3.15
CA VAL A 206 -15.64 -3.99 -2.52
C VAL A 206 -16.83 -4.76 -3.07
N SER A 207 -17.73 -5.16 -2.18
CA SER A 207 -19.03 -5.76 -2.54
C SER A 207 -20.15 -5.02 -1.84
N MET A 208 -21.27 -4.88 -2.54
CA MET A 208 -22.50 -4.27 -2.06
C MET A 208 -23.69 -5.17 -2.38
N VAL A 209 -24.65 -5.22 -1.45
CA VAL A 209 -25.94 -5.87 -1.66
C VAL A 209 -27.08 -4.97 -1.18
N ASP A 210 -28.26 -5.16 -1.75
CA ASP A 210 -29.48 -4.54 -1.26
C ASP A 210 -30.05 -5.33 -0.07
N GLY A 211 -30.15 -4.71 1.07
CA GLY A 211 -30.68 -5.29 2.28
C GLY A 211 -29.65 -5.73 3.31
N GLN A 212 -30.14 -6.06 4.50
CA GLN A 212 -29.32 -6.38 5.66
C GLN A 212 -29.19 -7.88 5.85
N ILE A 213 -28.11 -8.44 5.38
CA ILE A 213 -27.78 -9.87 5.51
C ILE A 213 -26.36 -10.05 6.05
N ASN A 214 -26.13 -11.20 6.67
CA ASN A 214 -24.78 -11.55 7.11
C ASN A 214 -23.87 -11.80 5.92
N LYS A 215 -22.63 -11.48 6.08
CA LYS A 215 -21.54 -11.72 5.12
C LYS A 215 -20.43 -12.51 5.76
N ASP A 216 -19.66 -13.17 4.93
CA ASP A 216 -18.38 -13.77 5.30
C ASP A 216 -17.28 -13.05 4.51
N PRO A 217 -16.35 -12.36 5.16
CA PRO A 217 -15.21 -11.76 4.49
C PRO A 217 -14.26 -12.83 3.94
N PRO A 218 -13.56 -12.58 2.83
CA PRO A 218 -12.49 -13.46 2.36
C PRO A 218 -11.36 -13.57 3.39
N PRO A 219 -10.90 -14.78 3.74
CA PRO A 219 -10.00 -14.98 4.88
C PRO A 219 -8.59 -14.41 4.70
N GLN A 220 -8.18 -14.08 3.46
CA GLN A 220 -6.88 -13.50 3.14
C GLN A 220 -6.88 -11.97 3.11
N PHE A 221 -8.05 -11.35 3.09
CA PHE A 221 -8.20 -9.91 2.99
C PHE A 221 -8.32 -9.26 4.37
N ASN A 222 -7.86 -8.03 4.46
CA ASN A 222 -8.00 -7.18 5.64
C ASN A 222 -9.20 -6.26 5.45
N ASN A 223 -10.02 -6.14 6.47
CA ASN A 223 -11.21 -5.30 6.43
C ASN A 223 -10.85 -3.81 6.34
N ILE A 224 -11.48 -3.09 5.41
CA ILE A 224 -11.45 -1.63 5.33
C ILE A 224 -12.70 -1.09 6.02
N SER A 225 -13.88 -1.55 5.63
CA SER A 225 -15.15 -1.15 6.22
C SER A 225 -16.23 -2.16 5.92
N ASP A 226 -17.03 -2.46 6.92
CA ASP A 226 -18.32 -3.08 6.76
C ASP A 226 -19.40 -2.13 7.26
N GLY A 227 -20.25 -1.68 6.37
CA GLY A 227 -21.31 -0.74 6.67
C GLY A 227 -22.68 -1.28 6.23
N SER A 228 -23.71 -0.85 6.93
CA SER A 228 -25.10 -1.11 6.50
C SER A 228 -26.00 0.04 6.90
N ASP A 229 -26.92 0.37 6.02
CA ASP A 229 -28.13 1.13 6.33
C ASP A 229 -29.36 0.23 6.19
N SER A 230 -30.56 0.81 6.07
CA SER A 230 -31.81 0.04 5.94
C SER A 230 -31.95 -0.68 4.59
N ALA A 231 -31.24 -0.24 3.55
CA ALA A 231 -31.40 -0.71 2.18
C ALA A 231 -30.12 -1.28 1.56
N ILE A 232 -28.95 -0.90 2.07
CA ILE A 232 -27.66 -1.27 1.49
C ILE A 232 -26.77 -1.85 2.57
N ARG A 233 -26.06 -2.91 2.24
CA ARG A 233 -24.91 -3.40 2.98
C ARG A 233 -23.70 -3.43 2.06
N ALA A 234 -22.59 -2.90 2.53
CA ALA A 234 -21.33 -2.87 1.80
C ALA A 234 -20.19 -3.41 2.65
N ASP A 235 -19.23 -4.02 1.99
CA ASP A 235 -18.02 -4.53 2.58
C ASP A 235 -16.84 -4.23 1.64
N ALA A 236 -15.85 -3.53 2.16
CA ALA A 236 -14.62 -3.23 1.44
C ALA A 236 -13.42 -3.82 2.17
N GLU A 237 -12.52 -4.42 1.41
CA GLU A 237 -11.36 -5.13 1.92
C GLU A 237 -10.15 -4.92 1.03
N TYR A 238 -8.96 -5.22 1.56
CA TYR A 238 -7.72 -5.16 0.80
C TYR A 238 -6.77 -6.31 1.13
N GLU A 239 -5.92 -6.65 0.18
CA GLU A 239 -4.80 -7.56 0.32
C GLU A 239 -3.56 -6.94 -0.34
N VAL A 240 -2.36 -7.18 0.21
CA VAL A 240 -1.09 -6.86 -0.45
C VAL A 240 -0.50 -8.15 -0.98
N ALA A 241 -0.39 -8.26 -2.28
CA ALA A 241 0.05 -9.49 -2.95
C ALA A 241 1.53 -9.76 -2.68
N ALA A 242 1.84 -10.89 -2.04
CA ALA A 242 3.21 -11.30 -1.77
C ALA A 242 3.99 -11.67 -3.04
N SER A 243 3.29 -12.06 -4.11
CA SER A 243 3.86 -12.47 -5.40
C SER A 243 2.94 -12.06 -6.54
N ALA A 244 3.49 -11.92 -7.74
CA ALA A 244 2.68 -11.74 -8.94
C ALA A 244 1.80 -12.97 -9.20
N GLY A 245 0.59 -12.73 -9.69
CA GLY A 245 -0.38 -13.79 -9.96
C GLY A 245 -1.76 -13.25 -10.27
N ALA A 246 -2.78 -14.06 -10.03
CA ALA A 246 -4.17 -13.66 -10.11
C ALA A 246 -4.82 -13.75 -8.73
N VAL A 247 -5.61 -12.74 -8.38
CA VAL A 247 -6.38 -12.66 -7.13
C VAL A 247 -7.85 -12.47 -7.49
N ASP A 248 -8.73 -13.17 -6.79
CA ASP A 248 -10.18 -13.09 -6.98
C ASP A 248 -10.84 -12.83 -5.61
N PRO A 249 -11.10 -11.56 -5.26
CA PRO A 249 -11.82 -11.24 -4.04
C PRO A 249 -13.26 -11.73 -4.11
N GLN A 250 -13.70 -12.43 -3.07
CA GLN A 250 -15.00 -13.09 -3.04
C GLN A 250 -15.71 -12.83 -1.72
N TRP A 251 -17.01 -12.55 -1.78
CA TRP A 251 -17.89 -12.35 -0.64
C TRP A 251 -19.03 -13.35 -0.69
N THR A 252 -19.32 -14.02 0.41
CA THR A 252 -20.48 -14.90 0.52
C THR A 252 -21.64 -14.14 1.19
N TRP A 253 -22.69 -13.92 0.42
CA TRP A 253 -23.92 -13.32 0.88
C TRP A 253 -25.02 -14.36 1.03
N TYR A 254 -25.77 -14.30 2.11
CA TYR A 254 -26.87 -15.23 2.41
C TYR A 254 -28.20 -14.54 2.18
N PHE A 255 -28.90 -14.93 1.12
CA PHE A 255 -30.18 -14.35 0.75
C PHE A 255 -31.35 -15.25 1.16
N GLN A 256 -32.46 -14.63 1.59
CA GLN A 256 -33.75 -15.31 1.83
C GLN A 256 -34.80 -14.95 0.77
N SER A 257 -34.51 -13.96 -0.06
CA SER A 257 -35.34 -13.48 -1.18
C SER A 257 -34.43 -12.96 -2.28
N PRO A 258 -34.91 -12.69 -3.49
CA PRO A 258 -34.08 -12.09 -4.51
C PRO A 258 -33.50 -10.76 -4.07
N HIS A 259 -32.18 -10.64 -4.14
CA HIS A 259 -31.41 -9.46 -3.85
C HIS A 259 -30.41 -9.19 -4.96
N SER A 260 -30.11 -7.92 -5.19
CA SER A 260 -29.08 -7.50 -6.12
C SER A 260 -27.75 -7.35 -5.41
N TRP A 261 -26.68 -7.73 -6.07
CA TRP A 261 -25.32 -7.53 -5.58
C TRP A 261 -24.44 -6.88 -6.66
N LEU A 262 -23.49 -6.09 -6.23
CA LEU A 262 -22.45 -5.48 -7.04
C LEU A 262 -21.10 -5.82 -6.41
N ALA A 263 -20.09 -6.02 -7.24
CA ALA A 263 -18.72 -6.22 -6.77
C ALA A 263 -17.72 -5.58 -7.72
N THR A 264 -16.70 -4.94 -7.17
CA THR A 264 -15.59 -4.35 -7.91
C THR A 264 -14.28 -4.69 -7.22
N ALA A 265 -13.24 -4.93 -8.02
CA ALA A 265 -11.87 -4.98 -7.56
C ALA A 265 -10.95 -4.17 -8.46
N LEU A 266 -9.90 -3.61 -7.88
CA LEU A 266 -8.82 -2.93 -8.58
C LEU A 266 -7.48 -3.23 -7.92
N THR A 267 -6.40 -3.02 -8.67
CA THR A 267 -5.03 -3.12 -8.13
C THR A 267 -4.34 -1.76 -8.16
N LEU A 268 -3.58 -1.48 -7.10
CA LEU A 268 -2.66 -0.34 -7.03
C LEU A 268 -1.23 -0.86 -7.00
N ASN A 269 -0.45 -0.48 -8.00
CA ASN A 269 0.94 -0.89 -8.10
C ASN A 269 1.81 -0.14 -7.08
N PRO A 270 2.80 -0.81 -6.47
CA PRO A 270 3.74 -0.15 -5.58
C PRO A 270 4.63 0.83 -6.34
N ALA A 271 5.04 1.89 -5.66
CA ALA A 271 6.09 2.76 -6.16
C ALA A 271 7.33 1.94 -6.45
N ASN A 272 7.90 2.08 -7.64
CA ASN A 272 9.22 1.55 -7.91
C ASN A 272 10.22 2.39 -7.09
N PRO A 273 10.90 1.83 -6.10
CA PRO A 273 11.87 2.60 -5.34
C PRO A 273 12.95 3.09 -6.30
N VAL A 274 13.22 4.39 -6.27
CA VAL A 274 14.40 4.93 -6.95
C VAL A 274 15.61 4.39 -6.20
N LEU A 275 16.27 3.40 -6.81
CA LEU A 275 17.43 2.76 -6.22
C LEU A 275 18.71 3.48 -6.59
N HIS A 276 19.64 3.56 -5.65
CA HIS A 276 20.95 4.18 -5.79
C HIS A 276 22.04 3.18 -5.39
N LEU A 277 23.18 3.22 -6.10
CA LEU A 277 24.39 2.54 -5.67
C LEU A 277 25.15 3.43 -4.69
N VAL A 278 25.65 2.84 -3.60
CA VAL A 278 26.45 3.54 -2.58
C VAL A 278 27.66 2.69 -2.23
N PHE A 279 28.87 3.27 -2.30
CA PHE A 279 30.07 2.60 -1.81
C PHE A 279 30.04 2.55 -0.28
N THR A 280 29.80 1.38 0.28
CA THR A 280 29.80 1.15 1.74
C THR A 280 31.19 0.77 2.25
N VAL A 281 32.06 0.19 1.40
CA VAL A 281 33.48 0.03 1.63
C VAL A 281 34.26 0.67 0.45
N GLN A 282 34.85 1.81 0.73
CA GLN A 282 35.63 2.56 -0.27
C GLN A 282 36.91 1.86 -0.62
N PRO A 283 37.39 1.98 -1.90
CA PRO A 283 38.72 1.51 -2.27
C PRO A 283 39.79 2.26 -1.47
N LYS A 284 40.83 1.54 -1.06
CA LYS A 284 41.99 2.11 -0.35
C LYS A 284 43.23 2.07 -1.20
N THR A 285 44.18 2.97 -0.90
CA THR A 285 45.49 3.02 -1.49
C THR A 285 46.21 1.68 -1.36
N THR A 286 46.77 1.20 -2.47
CA THR A 286 47.52 -0.07 -2.55
C THR A 286 48.68 0.05 -3.57
N LEU A 287 49.54 -0.97 -3.64
CA LEU A 287 50.60 -1.03 -4.65
C LEU A 287 50.05 -1.51 -6.01
N PRO A 288 50.73 -1.20 -7.12
CA PRO A 288 50.37 -1.71 -8.44
C PRO A 288 50.23 -3.23 -8.45
N MET A 289 49.24 -3.76 -9.16
CA MET A 289 48.94 -5.18 -9.30
C MET A 289 48.56 -5.90 -7.99
N MET A 290 48.59 -5.22 -6.85
CA MET A 290 48.11 -5.78 -5.57
C MET A 290 46.63 -5.60 -5.41
N THR A 291 45.97 -6.58 -4.81
CA THR A 291 44.54 -6.54 -4.54
C THR A 291 44.19 -5.37 -3.61
N ILE A 292 43.20 -4.60 -4.00
CA ILE A 292 42.59 -3.54 -3.14
C ILE A 292 41.95 -4.19 -1.93
N THR A 293 42.40 -3.83 -0.73
CA THR A 293 41.92 -4.38 0.53
C THR A 293 41.56 -3.28 1.52
N PRO A 294 40.48 -3.41 2.28
CA PRO A 294 39.48 -4.49 2.25
C PRO A 294 38.72 -4.56 0.92
N PRO A 295 38.02 -5.66 0.62
CA PRO A 295 37.16 -5.77 -0.56
C PRO A 295 36.23 -4.59 -0.72
N VAL A 296 36.18 -4.01 -1.91
CA VAL A 296 35.23 -2.91 -2.20
C VAL A 296 33.80 -3.43 -2.12
N GLN A 297 32.95 -2.74 -1.37
CA GLN A 297 31.55 -3.08 -1.28
C GLN A 297 30.68 -1.93 -1.74
N VAL A 298 29.61 -2.29 -2.43
CA VAL A 298 28.59 -1.38 -2.94
C VAL A 298 27.23 -1.92 -2.54
N SER A 299 26.46 -1.09 -1.85
CA SER A 299 25.06 -1.41 -1.52
C SER A 299 24.11 -0.72 -2.48
N VAL A 300 23.02 -1.39 -2.79
CA VAL A 300 21.87 -0.81 -3.45
C VAL A 300 20.94 -0.29 -2.37
N THR A 301 20.63 1.00 -2.37
CA THR A 301 19.80 1.64 -1.35
C THR A 301 18.61 2.35 -1.98
N ASP A 302 17.53 2.49 -1.21
CA ASP A 302 16.42 3.39 -1.53
C ASP A 302 16.78 4.88 -1.25
N ALA A 303 15.85 5.77 -1.53
CA ALA A 303 16.04 7.21 -1.32
C ALA A 303 16.22 7.58 0.17
N ALA A 304 15.76 6.75 1.10
CA ALA A 304 15.93 6.92 2.55
C ALA A 304 17.28 6.35 3.05
N GLY A 305 18.07 5.70 2.17
CA GLY A 305 19.35 5.08 2.51
C GLY A 305 19.26 3.66 3.05
N ASN A 306 18.09 3.05 3.07
CA ASN A 306 17.93 1.66 3.48
C ASN A 306 18.42 0.73 2.38
N VAL A 307 19.10 -0.37 2.75
CA VAL A 307 19.56 -1.36 1.79
C VAL A 307 18.37 -2.12 1.20
N ALA A 308 18.29 -2.12 -0.13
CA ALA A 308 17.30 -2.88 -0.90
C ALA A 308 17.66 -4.37 -0.89
N THR A 309 17.37 -5.08 0.19
CA THR A 309 17.77 -6.48 0.42
C THR A 309 17.20 -7.47 -0.60
N GLY A 310 16.12 -7.10 -1.30
CA GLY A 310 15.54 -7.88 -2.40
C GLY A 310 16.31 -7.74 -3.73
N PHE A 311 17.23 -6.78 -3.86
CA PHE A 311 17.98 -6.61 -5.10
C PHE A 311 19.03 -7.70 -5.27
N SER A 312 18.92 -8.46 -6.35
CA SER A 312 19.83 -9.56 -6.75
C SER A 312 20.38 -9.37 -8.17
N GLY A 313 20.32 -8.13 -8.68
CA GLY A 313 20.84 -7.79 -10.00
C GLY A 313 22.38 -7.76 -10.05
N THR A 314 22.93 -7.67 -11.27
CA THR A 314 24.38 -7.54 -11.48
C THR A 314 24.83 -6.10 -11.31
N VAL A 315 25.94 -5.91 -10.60
CA VAL A 315 26.64 -4.63 -10.43
C VAL A 315 27.98 -4.72 -11.15
N THR A 316 28.26 -3.74 -12.00
CA THR A 316 29.50 -3.64 -12.75
C THR A 316 30.34 -2.46 -12.24
N ILE A 317 31.66 -2.66 -12.08
CA ILE A 317 32.63 -1.66 -11.63
C ILE A 317 33.65 -1.37 -12.69
N ALA A 318 34.05 -0.11 -12.84
CA ALA A 318 35.06 0.35 -13.77
C ALA A 318 35.90 1.49 -13.16
N ILE A 319 37.00 1.89 -13.79
CA ILE A 319 37.69 3.13 -13.44
C ILE A 319 36.82 4.31 -13.88
N GLY A 320 36.56 5.23 -12.97
CA GLY A 320 35.94 6.52 -13.22
C GLY A 320 37.01 7.55 -13.67
N HIS A 321 37.72 8.11 -12.72
CA HIS A 321 38.92 8.90 -13.03
C HIS A 321 40.17 8.02 -13.06
N ASN A 322 40.94 8.11 -14.15
CA ASN A 322 42.19 7.36 -14.31
C ASN A 322 43.39 8.22 -13.90
N GLY A 323 43.93 7.93 -12.72
CA GLY A 323 45.03 8.70 -12.13
C GLY A 323 46.44 8.27 -12.56
N GLY A 324 46.57 7.43 -13.60
CA GLY A 324 47.88 6.90 -14.03
C GLY A 324 48.88 7.98 -14.42
N MET A 325 50.08 7.94 -13.86
CA MET A 325 51.09 9.00 -14.01
C MET A 325 51.80 8.95 -15.36
N LEU A 326 52.11 7.78 -15.88
CA LEU A 326 52.83 7.60 -17.14
C LEU A 326 51.95 7.08 -18.27
N MET A 327 51.04 6.21 -17.93
CA MET A 327 50.05 5.62 -18.83
C MET A 327 48.74 5.40 -18.07
N PRO A 328 47.59 5.38 -18.75
CA PRO A 328 46.33 5.03 -18.12
C PRO A 328 46.43 3.65 -17.45
N GLY A 329 45.97 3.55 -16.19
CA GLY A 329 45.89 2.28 -15.48
C GLY A 329 44.72 1.44 -15.98
N ALA A 330 44.89 0.12 -15.92
CA ALA A 330 43.83 -0.84 -16.23
C ALA A 330 43.31 -1.52 -14.95
N LEU A 331 42.02 -1.56 -14.78
CA LEU A 331 41.33 -2.30 -13.70
C LEU A 331 41.29 -3.80 -14.07
N ALA A 332 41.83 -4.64 -13.22
CA ALA A 332 41.77 -6.09 -13.31
C ALA A 332 41.00 -6.69 -12.13
N GLY A 333 40.72 -7.98 -12.23
CA GLY A 333 39.87 -8.70 -11.27
C GLY A 333 38.44 -8.90 -11.77
N THR A 334 37.57 -9.35 -10.91
CA THR A 334 36.14 -9.58 -11.21
C THR A 334 35.38 -8.24 -11.18
N LYS A 335 35.06 -7.74 -12.36
CA LYS A 335 34.43 -6.42 -12.54
C LYS A 335 32.91 -6.45 -12.56
N THR A 336 32.30 -7.61 -12.59
CA THR A 336 30.84 -7.77 -12.56
C THR A 336 30.52 -8.85 -11.54
N VAL A 337 29.67 -8.51 -10.55
CA VAL A 337 29.24 -9.41 -9.50
C VAL A 337 27.73 -9.31 -9.32
N THR A 338 27.09 -10.39 -8.90
CA THR A 338 25.69 -10.38 -8.52
C THR A 338 25.58 -9.90 -7.08
N ALA A 339 24.67 -8.97 -6.83
CA ALA A 339 24.38 -8.53 -5.47
C ALA A 339 23.70 -9.65 -4.67
N VAL A 340 24.07 -9.78 -3.40
CA VAL A 340 23.45 -10.69 -2.44
C VAL A 340 22.85 -9.84 -1.33
N ASN A 341 21.54 -9.94 -1.13
CA ASN A 341 20.82 -9.09 -0.18
C ASN A 341 21.12 -7.59 -0.38
N GLY A 342 21.12 -7.15 -1.65
CA GLY A 342 21.38 -5.75 -2.00
C GLY A 342 22.83 -5.31 -1.92
N VAL A 343 23.80 -6.20 -1.65
CA VAL A 343 25.23 -5.86 -1.52
C VAL A 343 26.08 -6.58 -2.57
N ALA A 344 26.86 -5.82 -3.32
CA ALA A 344 27.85 -6.32 -4.26
C ALA A 344 29.25 -6.21 -3.66
N THR A 345 30.02 -7.31 -3.61
CA THR A 345 31.37 -7.36 -3.03
C THR A 345 32.39 -7.71 -4.09
N PHE A 346 33.37 -6.83 -4.29
CA PHE A 346 34.47 -6.98 -5.25
C PHE A 346 35.74 -7.36 -4.51
N GLY A 347 36.09 -8.66 -4.48
CA GLY A 347 37.10 -9.22 -3.59
C GLY A 347 38.53 -9.25 -4.16
N ASN A 348 38.75 -8.99 -5.47
CA ASN A 348 40.02 -9.21 -6.14
C ASN A 348 40.43 -8.11 -7.13
N LEU A 349 39.88 -6.89 -6.94
CA LEU A 349 40.23 -5.77 -7.81
C LEU A 349 41.68 -5.32 -7.62
N ASN A 350 42.36 -4.98 -8.70
CA ASN A 350 43.66 -4.37 -8.68
C ASN A 350 43.85 -3.44 -9.89
N ILE A 351 44.79 -2.49 -9.81
CA ILE A 351 45.16 -1.58 -10.90
C ILE A 351 46.66 -1.72 -11.14
N ASP A 352 47.07 -1.74 -12.39
CA ASP A 352 48.46 -2.07 -12.82
C ASP A 352 49.41 -0.86 -12.83
N GLN A 353 48.90 0.39 -12.85
CA GLN A 353 49.72 1.59 -13.00
C GLN A 353 49.80 2.44 -11.74
N LEU A 354 50.99 2.91 -11.40
CA LEU A 354 51.19 3.94 -10.38
C LEU A 354 50.43 5.21 -10.74
N GLY A 355 49.78 5.80 -9.72
CA GLY A 355 49.05 7.04 -9.95
C GLY A 355 48.30 7.54 -8.75
N ASN A 356 47.81 8.77 -8.87
CA ASN A 356 47.12 9.50 -7.82
C ASN A 356 45.72 9.87 -8.24
N GLY A 357 44.76 9.76 -7.31
CA GLY A 357 43.40 10.24 -7.53
C GLY A 357 42.56 9.33 -8.42
N TYR A 358 42.85 8.03 -8.48
CA TYR A 358 41.92 7.09 -9.12
C TYR A 358 40.56 7.13 -8.45
N THR A 359 39.50 6.99 -9.23
CA THR A 359 38.18 6.68 -8.72
C THR A 359 37.61 5.45 -9.42
N LEU A 360 36.64 4.80 -8.79
CA LEU A 360 35.85 3.71 -9.37
C LEU A 360 34.42 4.16 -9.53
N VAL A 361 33.80 3.79 -10.65
CA VAL A 361 32.38 3.99 -10.91
C VAL A 361 31.66 2.65 -10.94
N VAL A 362 30.43 2.63 -10.43
CA VAL A 362 29.59 1.44 -10.42
C VAL A 362 28.27 1.71 -11.12
N THR A 363 27.80 0.70 -11.83
CA THR A 363 26.53 0.72 -12.56
C THR A 363 25.75 -0.57 -12.35
N ALA A 364 24.42 -0.49 -12.35
CA ALA A 364 23.51 -1.62 -12.39
C ALA A 364 22.26 -1.24 -13.17
N GLY A 365 21.58 -2.21 -13.79
CA GLY A 365 20.38 -1.95 -14.56
C GLY A 365 19.25 -1.41 -13.67
N GLY A 366 18.66 -0.27 -14.06
CA GLY A 366 17.56 0.36 -13.33
C GLY A 366 17.95 1.04 -12.00
N VAL A 367 19.25 1.20 -11.73
CA VAL A 367 19.78 1.79 -10.48
C VAL A 367 20.69 2.96 -10.81
N THR A 368 20.53 4.07 -10.08
CA THR A 368 21.44 5.23 -10.24
C THR A 368 22.86 4.86 -9.83
N GLY A 369 23.84 5.06 -10.72
CA GLY A 369 25.24 4.76 -10.49
C GLY A 369 25.89 5.63 -9.42
N ALA A 370 27.06 5.21 -8.96
CA ALA A 370 27.87 5.97 -7.99
C ALA A 370 29.35 5.99 -8.37
N GLU A 371 30.08 6.97 -7.84
CA GLU A 371 31.51 7.10 -7.92
C GLU A 371 32.13 7.02 -6.52
N SER A 372 33.27 6.35 -6.41
CA SER A 372 33.97 6.21 -5.14
C SER A 372 34.71 7.49 -4.74
N ALA A 373 35.13 7.57 -3.49
CA ALA A 373 36.18 8.49 -3.09
C ALA A 373 37.48 8.20 -3.88
N SER A 374 38.32 9.23 -4.05
CA SER A 374 39.60 9.08 -4.69
C SER A 374 40.60 8.29 -3.82
N PHE A 375 41.46 7.49 -4.47
CA PHE A 375 42.53 6.72 -3.84
C PHE A 375 43.76 6.68 -4.73
N ASN A 376 44.88 6.17 -4.21
CA ASN A 376 46.12 6.14 -4.94
C ASN A 376 46.61 4.71 -5.19
N ILE A 377 47.37 4.52 -6.24
CA ILE A 377 48.12 3.31 -6.50
C ILE A 377 49.60 3.64 -6.40
N GLY A 378 50.26 3.22 -5.30
CA GLY A 378 51.63 3.51 -5.00
C GLY A 378 51.93 3.61 -3.50
N ALA A 379 53.21 3.64 -3.13
CA ALA A 379 53.60 3.95 -1.76
C ALA A 379 53.81 5.46 -1.64
N PHE A 380 53.15 6.06 -0.66
CA PHE A 380 53.33 7.48 -0.30
C PHE A 380 53.67 7.62 1.15
#